data_ab0e432d75cba939d898fbc52f3180ac
#
_entry.id   ab0e432d75cba939d898fbc52f3180ac
#
_cell.length_a   1.000
_cell.length_b   1.000
_cell.length_c   1.000
_cell.angle_alpha   90.00
_cell.angle_beta   90.00
_cell.angle_gamma   90.00
#
_symmetry.space_group_name_H-M   'P 1'
#
loop_
_entity.id
_entity.type
_entity.pdbx_description
1 polymer ?
#
loop_
_entity_poly.entity_id
_entity_poly.type
_entity_poly.pdbx_seq_one_letter_code
_entity_poly.pdbx_strand_id
1 'polypeptide(L)'
;MTPVTIAFMGLAGVTALVDWWAVAGRRRRLEYVAKPGVMVWLAAAALSIDPGAVTATQGLFVAALLFSLAGDVLLMLERERFVAGLASFLLAHLCYAAGLAAAPSFRGTWLAIGYAMVVAPSAIVGWRIAASVRRDHPGLLGPVLAYIAVISTMVAFAIANGNALALSGAGLFYLSDALLAWNRFLTALPGGPVAVIVTYHLGQGLLVASLVSL
;
A
#
# COMPACT_ATOMS: atom_id res chain seq x y z
N MET A 1 9.77 -3.17 19.98
CA MET A 1 10.55 -2.37 18.99
C MET A 1 11.89 -2.00 19.60
N THR A 2 12.97 -2.18 18.85
CA THR A 2 14.31 -1.74 19.26
C THR A 2 14.43 -0.21 19.16
N PRO A 3 15.37 0.45 19.87
CA PRO A 3 15.64 1.88 19.68
C PRO A 3 15.97 2.24 18.22
N VAL A 4 16.63 1.34 17.49
CA VAL A 4 16.96 1.50 16.06
C VAL A 4 15.70 1.50 15.20
N THR A 5 14.78 0.58 15.46
CA THR A 5 13.47 0.53 14.77
C THR A 5 12.67 1.82 14.99
N ILE A 6 12.64 2.31 16.23
CA ILE A 6 11.95 3.57 16.57
C ILE A 6 12.59 4.74 15.82
N ALA A 7 13.92 4.78 15.73
CA ALA A 7 14.62 5.83 15.00
C ALA A 7 14.27 5.81 13.50
N PHE A 8 14.27 4.64 12.85
CA PHE A 8 13.89 4.53 11.43
C PHE A 8 12.42 4.87 11.20
N MET A 9 11.50 4.46 12.07
CA MET A 9 10.10 4.87 12.00
C MET A 9 9.94 6.38 12.16
N GLY A 10 10.70 7.00 13.05
CA GLY A 10 10.74 8.46 13.23
C GLY A 10 11.24 9.18 11.98
N LEU A 11 12.33 8.68 11.36
CA LEU A 11 12.86 9.23 10.10
C LEU A 11 11.85 9.09 8.96
N ALA A 12 11.15 7.93 8.87
CA ALA A 12 10.07 7.72 7.90
C ALA A 12 8.95 8.75 8.11
N GLY A 13 8.54 8.98 9.36
CA GLY A 13 7.50 9.96 9.70
C GLY A 13 7.88 11.39 9.33
N VAL A 14 9.09 11.83 9.68
CA VAL A 14 9.59 13.17 9.31
C VAL A 14 9.68 13.32 7.79
N THR A 15 10.21 12.32 7.10
CA THR A 15 10.32 12.32 5.63
C THR A 15 8.94 12.34 4.97
N ALA A 16 7.95 11.62 5.54
CA ALA A 16 6.56 11.64 5.07
C ALA A 16 5.93 13.03 5.20
N LEU A 17 6.14 13.73 6.32
CA LEU A 17 5.66 15.11 6.49
C LEU A 17 6.26 16.06 5.44
N VAL A 18 7.56 15.89 5.13
CA VAL A 18 8.23 16.66 4.07
C VAL A 18 7.61 16.36 2.71
N ASP A 19 7.32 15.07 2.42
CA ASP A 19 6.70 14.68 1.15
C ASP A 19 5.27 15.21 1.02
N TRP A 20 4.45 15.13 2.08
CA TRP A 20 3.10 15.68 2.08
C TRP A 20 3.11 17.20 1.80
N TRP A 21 4.04 17.93 2.42
CA TRP A 21 4.23 19.35 2.14
C TRP A 21 4.72 19.60 0.71
N ALA A 22 5.58 18.74 0.18
CA ALA A 22 6.06 18.83 -1.20
C ALA A 22 4.91 18.61 -2.21
N VAL A 23 4.07 17.59 -2.00
CA VAL A 23 2.90 17.29 -2.84
C VAL A 23 1.89 18.42 -2.76
N ALA A 24 1.55 18.90 -1.54
CA ALA A 24 0.63 20.03 -1.35
C ALA A 24 1.10 21.30 -2.05
N GLY A 25 2.42 21.57 -2.00
CA GLY A 25 3.06 22.72 -2.62
C GLY A 25 3.49 22.50 -4.09
N ARG A 26 3.18 21.33 -4.69
CA ARG A 26 3.58 20.94 -6.06
C ARG A 26 5.10 21.05 -6.31
N ARG A 27 5.91 20.72 -5.31
CA ARG A 27 7.38 20.81 -5.31
C ARG A 27 8.00 19.51 -5.80
N ARG A 28 7.87 19.20 -7.08
CA ARG A 28 8.26 17.91 -7.69
C ARG A 28 9.70 17.46 -7.37
N ARG A 29 10.67 18.37 -7.34
CA ARG A 29 12.07 18.00 -7.03
C ARG A 29 12.23 17.44 -5.62
N LEU A 30 11.46 17.96 -4.65
CA LEU A 30 11.50 17.48 -3.28
C LEU A 30 10.73 16.16 -3.15
N GLU A 31 9.58 16.03 -3.81
CA GLU A 31 8.81 14.81 -3.89
C GLU A 31 9.64 13.64 -4.46
N TYR A 32 10.44 13.87 -5.50
CA TYR A 32 11.33 12.85 -6.09
C TYR A 32 12.33 12.25 -5.10
N VAL A 33 12.67 12.94 -4.03
CA VAL A 33 13.60 12.46 -2.99
C VAL A 33 12.84 11.97 -1.76
N ALA A 34 11.85 12.75 -1.31
CA ALA A 34 11.14 12.47 -0.08
C ALA A 34 10.29 11.20 -0.17
N LYS A 35 9.50 11.03 -1.23
CA LYS A 35 8.62 9.89 -1.40
C LYS A 35 9.37 8.54 -1.39
N PRO A 36 10.41 8.32 -2.21
CA PRO A 36 11.24 7.12 -2.10
C PRO A 36 11.93 6.99 -0.74
N GLY A 37 12.34 8.11 -0.15
CA GLY A 37 13.00 8.15 1.16
C GLY A 37 12.13 7.53 2.26
N VAL A 38 10.81 7.78 2.26
CA VAL A 38 9.89 7.14 3.22
C VAL A 38 9.96 5.63 3.12
N MET A 39 9.89 5.08 1.90
CA MET A 39 9.92 3.62 1.69
C MET A 39 11.26 3.02 2.12
N VAL A 40 12.38 3.71 1.89
CA VAL A 40 13.71 3.27 2.34
C VAL A 40 13.78 3.20 3.86
N TRP A 41 13.29 4.22 4.57
CA TRP A 41 13.27 4.22 6.03
C TRP A 41 12.34 3.16 6.60
N LEU A 42 11.17 2.93 5.99
CA LEU A 42 10.25 1.87 6.40
C LEU A 42 10.84 0.48 6.16
N ALA A 43 11.56 0.26 5.06
CA ALA A 43 12.25 -1.00 4.81
C ALA A 43 13.39 -1.23 5.84
N ALA A 44 14.15 -0.18 6.16
CA ALA A 44 15.17 -0.24 7.22
C ALA A 44 14.54 -0.53 8.59
N ALA A 45 13.40 0.10 8.90
CA ALA A 45 12.64 -0.18 10.11
C ALA A 45 12.20 -1.65 10.17
N ALA A 46 11.59 -2.16 9.08
CA ALA A 46 11.16 -3.55 9.00
C ALA A 46 12.32 -4.53 9.21
N LEU A 47 13.49 -4.28 8.60
CA LEU A 47 14.70 -5.11 8.76
C LEU A 47 15.30 -5.03 10.16
N SER A 48 15.08 -3.95 10.91
CA SER A 48 15.61 -3.75 12.26
C SER A 48 14.74 -4.35 13.37
N ILE A 49 13.55 -4.83 13.05
CA ILE A 49 12.70 -5.58 13.99
C ILE A 49 13.35 -6.95 14.19
N ASP A 50 13.54 -7.32 15.46
CA ASP A 50 14.08 -8.65 15.80
C ASP A 50 13.14 -9.72 15.22
N PRO A 51 13.62 -10.57 14.30
CA PRO A 51 12.76 -11.47 13.56
C PRO A 51 12.15 -12.59 14.42
N GLY A 52 12.71 -12.92 15.57
CA GLY A 52 12.20 -14.01 16.41
C GLY A 52 11.75 -15.23 15.58
N ALA A 53 10.46 -15.59 15.68
CA ALA A 53 9.84 -16.67 14.90
C ALA A 53 9.21 -16.21 13.58
N VAL A 54 9.34 -14.93 13.16
CA VAL A 54 8.51 -14.32 12.11
C VAL A 54 9.30 -13.98 10.83
N THR A 55 10.42 -14.65 10.58
CA THR A 55 11.35 -14.33 9.47
C THR A 55 10.70 -14.32 8.09
N ALA A 56 9.78 -15.27 7.78
CA ALA A 56 9.11 -15.31 6.47
C ALA A 56 8.17 -14.11 6.28
N THR A 57 7.37 -13.76 7.29
CA THR A 57 6.48 -12.59 7.27
C THR A 57 7.29 -11.31 7.10
N GLN A 58 8.36 -11.13 7.87
CA GLN A 58 9.23 -9.97 7.77
C GLN A 58 9.84 -9.82 6.37
N GLY A 59 10.40 -10.91 5.82
CA GLY A 59 10.99 -10.90 4.48
C GLY A 59 9.99 -10.51 3.39
N LEU A 60 8.74 -11.01 3.48
CA LEU A 60 7.67 -10.68 2.55
C LEU A 60 7.21 -9.23 2.67
N PHE A 61 7.16 -8.67 3.89
CA PHE A 61 6.85 -7.25 4.10
C PHE A 61 7.96 -6.35 3.55
N VAL A 62 9.23 -6.72 3.74
CA VAL A 62 10.36 -5.98 3.12
C VAL A 62 10.27 -6.03 1.60
N ALA A 63 9.99 -7.20 1.01
CA ALA A 63 9.79 -7.32 -0.44
C ALA A 63 8.63 -6.43 -0.92
N ALA A 64 7.51 -6.38 -0.17
CA ALA A 64 6.39 -5.50 -0.47
C ALA A 64 6.79 -4.01 -0.46
N LEU A 65 7.59 -3.58 0.52
CA LEU A 65 8.11 -2.20 0.57
C LEU A 65 9.04 -1.88 -0.60
N LEU A 66 9.88 -2.82 -1.03
CA LEU A 66 10.75 -2.65 -2.19
C LEU A 66 9.96 -2.58 -3.50
N PHE A 67 8.93 -3.41 -3.67
CA PHE A 67 8.02 -3.28 -4.82
C PHE A 67 7.22 -1.99 -4.78
N SER A 68 6.78 -1.53 -3.60
CA SER A 68 6.13 -0.23 -3.44
C SER A 68 7.05 0.92 -3.81
N LEU A 69 8.31 0.89 -3.36
CA LEU A 69 9.34 1.85 -3.75
C LEU A 69 9.54 1.89 -5.28
N ALA A 70 9.63 0.73 -5.92
CA ALA A 70 9.77 0.65 -7.37
C ALA A 70 8.52 1.21 -8.08
N GLY A 71 7.32 0.92 -7.56
CA GLY A 71 6.06 1.48 -8.04
C GLY A 71 6.03 3.01 -7.94
N ASP A 72 6.44 3.56 -6.80
CA ASP A 72 6.54 5.01 -6.58
C ASP A 72 7.46 5.67 -7.60
N VAL A 73 8.66 5.13 -7.79
CA VAL A 73 9.62 5.65 -8.78
C VAL A 73 9.03 5.59 -10.19
N LEU A 74 8.42 4.47 -10.59
CA LEU A 74 7.84 4.29 -11.93
C LEU A 74 6.70 5.27 -12.23
N LEU A 75 5.86 5.58 -11.22
CA LEU A 75 4.77 6.55 -11.37
C LEU A 75 5.24 8.01 -11.34
N MET A 76 6.41 8.30 -10.77
CA MET A 76 6.97 9.65 -10.72
C MET A 76 7.79 10.04 -11.95
N LEU A 77 8.21 9.09 -12.81
CA LEU A 77 9.02 9.36 -13.99
C LEU A 77 8.32 10.37 -14.92
N GLU A 78 9.09 11.20 -15.61
CA GLU A 78 8.57 12.18 -16.60
C GLU A 78 7.75 11.51 -17.70
N ARG A 79 8.22 10.33 -18.17
CA ARG A 79 7.41 9.42 -18.98
C ARG A 79 6.83 8.38 -18.05
N GLU A 80 5.67 8.68 -17.50
CA GLU A 80 4.97 7.79 -16.59
C GLU A 80 4.84 6.38 -17.17
N ARG A 81 5.35 5.41 -16.43
CA ARG A 81 5.23 3.99 -16.76
C ARG A 81 4.09 3.37 -15.95
N PHE A 82 2.88 3.87 -16.18
CA PHE A 82 1.70 3.52 -15.37
C PHE A 82 1.51 2.02 -15.19
N VAL A 83 1.54 1.24 -16.29
CA VAL A 83 1.33 -0.21 -16.22
C VAL A 83 2.44 -0.90 -15.40
N ALA A 84 3.68 -0.47 -15.56
CA ALA A 84 4.79 -1.03 -14.79
C ALA A 84 4.69 -0.66 -13.29
N GLY A 85 4.29 0.59 -12.98
CA GLY A 85 4.01 1.01 -11.61
C GLY A 85 2.87 0.22 -10.97
N LEU A 86 1.76 0.06 -11.72
CA LEU A 86 0.62 -0.76 -11.29
C LEU A 86 1.03 -2.21 -11.01
N ALA A 87 1.84 -2.82 -11.89
CA ALA A 87 2.35 -4.18 -11.71
C ALA A 87 3.26 -4.29 -10.48
N SER A 88 4.10 -3.28 -10.24
CA SER A 88 4.96 -3.25 -9.05
C SER A 88 4.15 -3.18 -7.75
N PHE A 89 3.15 -2.31 -7.66
CA PHE A 89 2.25 -2.27 -6.51
C PHE A 89 1.41 -3.54 -6.36
N LEU A 90 0.98 -4.16 -7.46
CA LEU A 90 0.30 -5.46 -7.42
C LEU A 90 1.19 -6.53 -6.76
N LEU A 91 2.48 -6.59 -7.12
CA LEU A 91 3.44 -7.49 -6.48
C LEU A 91 3.63 -7.14 -5.00
N ALA A 92 3.65 -5.86 -4.64
CA ALA A 92 3.69 -5.44 -3.24
C ALA A 92 2.50 -5.99 -2.44
N HIS A 93 1.28 -5.86 -2.97
CA HIS A 93 0.07 -6.40 -2.32
C HIS A 93 0.09 -7.91 -2.19
N LEU A 94 0.59 -8.63 -3.20
CA LEU A 94 0.76 -10.08 -3.11
C LEU A 94 1.76 -10.47 -2.01
N CYS A 95 2.87 -9.74 -1.89
CA CYS A 95 3.85 -9.95 -0.84
C CYS A 95 3.25 -9.67 0.55
N TYR A 96 2.50 -8.58 0.72
CA TYR A 96 1.80 -8.29 1.98
C TYR A 96 0.77 -9.37 2.31
N ALA A 97 -0.06 -9.79 1.37
CA ALA A 97 -1.04 -10.86 1.57
C ALA A 97 -0.36 -12.18 1.98
N ALA A 98 0.71 -12.55 1.27
CA ALA A 98 1.49 -13.75 1.60
C ALA A 98 2.14 -13.65 2.99
N GLY A 99 2.68 -12.46 3.36
CA GLY A 99 3.25 -12.20 4.67
C GLY A 99 2.21 -12.32 5.79
N LEU A 100 1.02 -11.76 5.59
CA LEU A 100 -0.10 -11.88 6.55
C LEU A 100 -0.56 -13.33 6.70
N ALA A 101 -0.59 -14.10 5.62
CA ALA A 101 -0.94 -15.52 5.65
C ALA A 101 0.12 -16.39 6.34
N ALA A 102 1.39 -16.01 6.23
CA ALA A 102 2.51 -16.71 6.87
C ALA A 102 2.63 -16.42 8.37
N ALA A 103 1.98 -15.37 8.86
CA ALA A 103 2.02 -14.99 10.28
C ALA A 103 1.27 -16.03 11.15
N PRO A 104 1.79 -16.37 12.35
CA PRO A 104 1.16 -17.35 13.26
C PRO A 104 -0.27 -16.98 13.69
N SER A 105 -0.60 -15.69 13.68
CA SER A 105 -1.94 -15.16 14.01
C SER A 105 -2.98 -15.38 12.92
N PHE A 106 -2.59 -15.82 11.71
CA PHE A 106 -3.51 -15.99 10.59
C PHE A 106 -4.53 -17.12 10.84
N ARG A 107 -5.79 -16.78 10.66
CA ARG A 107 -6.92 -17.70 10.86
C ARG A 107 -7.67 -17.89 9.54
N GLY A 108 -7.34 -18.93 8.78
CA GLY A 108 -7.96 -19.19 7.47
C GLY A 108 -9.49 -19.32 7.52
N THR A 109 -10.06 -19.75 8.66
CA THR A 109 -11.51 -19.80 8.89
C THR A 109 -12.20 -18.43 8.83
N TRP A 110 -11.46 -17.33 9.05
CA TRP A 110 -11.97 -15.96 8.98
C TRP A 110 -11.87 -15.34 7.59
N LEU A 111 -11.27 -16.03 6.63
CA LEU A 111 -11.15 -15.52 5.24
C LEU A 111 -12.50 -15.24 4.60
N ALA A 112 -13.50 -16.10 4.82
CA ALA A 112 -14.84 -15.90 4.29
C ALA A 112 -15.45 -14.59 4.79
N ILE A 113 -15.26 -14.27 6.07
CA ILE A 113 -15.67 -12.99 6.68
C ILE A 113 -14.88 -11.84 6.07
N GLY A 114 -13.56 -12.00 5.94
CA GLY A 114 -12.70 -11.00 5.31
C GLY A 114 -13.16 -10.63 3.90
N TYR A 115 -13.40 -11.62 3.06
CA TYR A 115 -13.91 -11.38 1.71
C TYR A 115 -15.34 -10.78 1.73
N ALA A 116 -16.24 -11.25 2.58
CA ALA A 116 -17.58 -10.70 2.70
C ALA A 116 -17.56 -9.21 3.06
N MET A 117 -16.64 -8.78 3.95
CA MET A 117 -16.51 -7.38 4.35
C MET A 117 -15.93 -6.49 3.25
N VAL A 118 -15.05 -7.03 2.39
CA VAL A 118 -14.36 -6.25 1.35
C VAL A 118 -15.13 -6.23 0.02
N VAL A 119 -15.96 -7.25 -0.26
CA VAL A 119 -16.67 -7.38 -1.55
C VAL A 119 -17.58 -6.19 -1.83
N ALA A 120 -18.36 -5.73 -0.85
CA ALA A 120 -19.32 -4.64 -1.08
C ALA A 120 -18.64 -3.31 -1.42
N PRO A 121 -17.67 -2.79 -0.64
CA PRO A 121 -16.96 -1.56 -1.01
C PRO A 121 -16.17 -1.72 -2.32
N SER A 122 -15.54 -2.88 -2.57
CA SER A 122 -14.83 -3.16 -3.82
C SER A 122 -15.78 -3.18 -5.02
N ALA A 123 -16.99 -3.72 -4.88
CA ALA A 123 -17.98 -3.74 -5.95
C ALA A 123 -18.48 -2.31 -6.26
N ILE A 124 -18.78 -1.50 -5.24
CA ILE A 124 -19.32 -0.15 -5.44
C ILE A 124 -18.31 0.77 -6.13
N VAL A 125 -17.08 0.85 -5.58
CA VAL A 125 -16.04 1.72 -6.11
C VAL A 125 -15.40 1.11 -7.36
N GLY A 126 -15.08 -0.18 -7.32
CA GLY A 126 -14.44 -0.91 -8.41
C GLY A 126 -15.29 -0.95 -9.68
N TRP A 127 -16.64 -1.10 -9.56
CA TRP A 127 -17.53 -1.04 -10.71
C TRP A 127 -17.45 0.30 -11.46
N ARG A 128 -17.46 1.41 -10.72
CA ARG A 128 -17.36 2.76 -11.32
C ARG A 128 -16.03 2.93 -12.05
N ILE A 129 -14.93 2.51 -11.41
CA ILE A 129 -13.59 2.56 -12.01
C ILE A 129 -13.55 1.65 -13.25
N ALA A 130 -13.98 0.39 -13.15
CA ALA A 130 -13.96 -0.57 -14.23
C ALA A 130 -14.85 -0.12 -15.42
N ALA A 131 -16.01 0.48 -15.16
CA ALA A 131 -16.89 1.01 -16.20
C ALA A 131 -16.23 2.18 -16.98
N SER A 132 -15.55 3.09 -16.29
CA SER A 132 -14.80 4.18 -16.93
C SER A 132 -13.59 3.65 -17.71
N VAL A 133 -12.80 2.76 -17.10
CA VAL A 133 -11.65 2.14 -17.76
C VAL A 133 -12.07 1.36 -19.02
N ARG A 134 -13.18 0.60 -18.97
CA ARG A 134 -13.70 -0.13 -20.13
C ARG A 134 -14.07 0.80 -21.27
N ARG A 135 -14.61 1.98 -20.97
CA ARG A 135 -15.05 2.96 -21.97
C ARG A 135 -13.87 3.71 -22.58
N ASP A 136 -12.96 4.21 -21.74
CA ASP A 136 -11.96 5.20 -22.13
C ASP A 136 -10.55 4.58 -22.34
N HIS A 137 -10.27 3.44 -21.68
CA HIS A 137 -8.97 2.76 -21.69
C HIS A 137 -9.12 1.21 -21.71
N PRO A 138 -9.81 0.61 -22.69
CA PRO A 138 -10.19 -0.82 -22.65
C PRO A 138 -9.02 -1.78 -22.45
N GLY A 139 -7.82 -1.44 -22.94
CA GLY A 139 -6.60 -2.23 -22.73
C GLY A 139 -6.12 -2.34 -21.28
N LEU A 140 -6.59 -1.44 -20.40
CA LEU A 140 -6.25 -1.45 -18.98
C LEU A 140 -7.27 -2.20 -18.13
N LEU A 141 -8.40 -2.65 -18.68
CA LEU A 141 -9.47 -3.26 -17.89
C LEU A 141 -8.98 -4.51 -17.15
N GLY A 142 -8.30 -5.43 -17.83
CA GLY A 142 -7.76 -6.63 -17.22
C GLY A 142 -6.79 -6.33 -16.06
N PRO A 143 -5.73 -5.55 -16.29
CA PRO A 143 -4.82 -5.10 -15.23
C PRO A 143 -5.51 -4.44 -14.04
N VAL A 144 -6.48 -3.56 -14.27
CA VAL A 144 -7.19 -2.87 -13.18
C VAL A 144 -8.08 -3.83 -12.38
N LEU A 145 -8.78 -4.75 -13.04
CA LEU A 145 -9.58 -5.76 -12.35
C LEU A 145 -8.70 -6.71 -11.52
N ALA A 146 -7.57 -7.16 -12.06
CA ALA A 146 -6.60 -7.97 -11.33
C ALA A 146 -6.07 -7.23 -10.10
N TYR A 147 -5.78 -5.93 -10.24
CA TYR A 147 -5.32 -5.09 -9.16
C TYR A 147 -6.35 -4.98 -8.03
N ILE A 148 -7.61 -4.68 -8.38
CA ILE A 148 -8.72 -4.61 -7.40
C ILE A 148 -8.88 -5.94 -6.66
N ALA A 149 -8.79 -7.07 -7.35
CA ALA A 149 -8.89 -8.39 -6.74
C ALA A 149 -7.74 -8.65 -5.75
N VAL A 150 -6.50 -8.31 -6.12
CA VAL A 150 -5.32 -8.56 -5.29
C VAL A 150 -5.30 -7.67 -4.05
N ILE A 151 -5.58 -6.36 -4.18
CA ILE A 151 -5.62 -5.48 -3.01
C ILE A 151 -6.78 -5.84 -2.07
N SER A 152 -7.93 -6.26 -2.62
CA SER A 152 -9.06 -6.76 -1.83
C SER A 152 -8.67 -8.03 -1.08
N THR A 153 -7.89 -8.92 -1.70
CA THR A 153 -7.35 -10.12 -1.05
C THR A 153 -6.42 -9.76 0.10
N MET A 154 -5.53 -8.77 -0.08
CA MET A 154 -4.66 -8.30 0.99
C MET A 154 -5.46 -7.82 2.21
N VAL A 155 -6.53 -7.03 2.01
CA VAL A 155 -7.38 -6.58 3.11
C VAL A 155 -8.14 -7.74 3.76
N ALA A 156 -8.67 -8.69 2.98
CA ALA A 156 -9.32 -9.90 3.51
C ALA A 156 -8.35 -10.72 4.38
N PHE A 157 -7.08 -10.82 3.99
CA PHE A 157 -6.05 -11.50 4.75
C PHE A 157 -5.67 -10.75 6.03
N ALA A 158 -5.66 -9.41 5.99
CA ALA A 158 -5.46 -8.60 7.20
C ALA A 158 -6.61 -8.79 8.20
N ILE A 159 -7.87 -8.92 7.73
CA ILE A 159 -9.01 -9.26 8.58
C ILE A 159 -8.83 -10.66 9.17
N ALA A 160 -8.46 -11.65 8.35
CA ALA A 160 -8.26 -13.03 8.79
C ALA A 160 -7.06 -13.18 9.77
N ASN A 161 -6.09 -12.29 9.67
CA ASN A 161 -4.97 -12.23 10.62
C ASN A 161 -5.42 -11.68 11.99
N GLY A 162 -6.36 -10.74 12.04
CA GLY A 162 -6.91 -10.16 13.27
C GLY A 162 -6.03 -9.13 13.95
N ASN A 163 -4.87 -8.76 13.39
CA ASN A 163 -4.01 -7.71 13.92
C ASN A 163 -4.56 -6.33 13.53
N ALA A 164 -4.88 -5.49 14.53
CA ALA A 164 -5.51 -4.19 14.30
C ALA A 164 -4.62 -3.22 13.50
N LEU A 165 -3.30 -3.24 13.71
CA LEU A 165 -2.38 -2.39 12.95
C LEU A 165 -2.28 -2.84 11.50
N ALA A 166 -2.19 -4.16 11.26
CA ALA A 166 -2.16 -4.72 9.91
C ALA A 166 -3.47 -4.42 9.16
N LEU A 167 -4.62 -4.57 9.81
CA LEU A 167 -5.93 -4.25 9.23
C LEU A 167 -6.04 -2.76 8.89
N SER A 168 -5.67 -1.89 9.83
CA SER A 168 -5.70 -0.43 9.60
C SER A 168 -4.75 -0.03 8.48
N GLY A 169 -3.55 -0.61 8.46
CA GLY A 169 -2.56 -0.37 7.42
C GLY A 169 -3.02 -0.80 6.03
N ALA A 170 -3.55 -2.03 5.92
CA ALA A 170 -4.10 -2.57 4.68
C ALA A 170 -5.31 -1.76 4.20
N GLY A 171 -6.19 -1.34 5.12
CA GLY A 171 -7.35 -0.50 4.80
C GLY A 171 -6.98 0.89 4.30
N LEU A 172 -5.98 1.54 4.91
CA LEU A 172 -5.49 2.84 4.45
C LEU A 172 -4.78 2.73 3.09
N PHE A 173 -4.02 1.66 2.86
CA PHE A 173 -3.42 1.42 1.55
C PHE A 173 -4.51 1.19 0.48
N TYR A 174 -5.51 0.36 0.77
CA TYR A 174 -6.66 0.17 -0.11
C TYR A 174 -7.36 1.50 -0.44
N LEU A 175 -7.59 2.36 0.58
CA LEU A 175 -8.18 3.68 0.40
C LEU A 175 -7.31 4.57 -0.49
N SER A 176 -6.00 4.57 -0.27
CA SER A 176 -5.04 5.32 -1.10
C SER A 176 -5.18 4.94 -2.58
N ASP A 177 -5.20 3.65 -2.88
CA ASP A 177 -5.28 3.16 -4.25
C ASP A 177 -6.66 3.39 -4.88
N ALA A 178 -7.71 3.30 -4.09
CA ALA A 178 -9.05 3.68 -4.54
C ALA A 178 -9.13 5.18 -4.90
N LEU A 179 -8.51 6.06 -4.09
CA LEU A 179 -8.40 7.49 -4.37
C LEU A 179 -7.53 7.76 -5.61
N LEU A 180 -6.41 7.06 -5.76
CA LEU A 180 -5.53 7.16 -6.92
C LEU A 180 -6.27 6.78 -8.20
N ALA A 181 -6.96 5.63 -8.20
CA ALA A 181 -7.74 5.16 -9.33
C ALA A 181 -8.92 6.08 -9.64
N TRP A 182 -9.57 6.63 -8.62
CA TRP A 182 -10.64 7.61 -8.79
C TRP A 182 -10.15 8.88 -9.48
N ASN A 183 -9.04 9.46 -8.98
CA ASN A 183 -8.41 10.64 -9.57
C ASN A 183 -7.93 10.38 -11.00
N ARG A 184 -7.50 9.16 -11.30
CA ARG A 184 -6.96 8.79 -12.61
C ARG A 184 -8.03 8.54 -13.65
N PHE A 185 -9.10 7.82 -13.30
CA PHE A 185 -10.06 7.26 -14.25
C PHE A 185 -11.46 7.88 -14.19
N LEU A 186 -11.80 8.62 -13.14
CA LEU A 186 -13.12 9.21 -12.97
C LEU A 186 -13.05 10.74 -12.98
N THR A 187 -12.70 11.33 -11.86
CA THR A 187 -12.63 12.78 -11.71
C THR A 187 -11.57 13.15 -10.66
N ALA A 188 -10.85 14.23 -10.93
CA ALA A 188 -9.87 14.75 -9.98
C ALA A 188 -10.57 15.30 -8.73
N LEU A 189 -10.21 14.80 -7.57
CA LEU A 189 -10.72 15.26 -6.29
C LEU A 189 -9.89 16.46 -5.78
N PRO A 190 -10.52 17.48 -5.21
CA PRO A 190 -9.80 18.55 -4.53
C PRO A 190 -8.91 17.98 -3.41
N GLY A 191 -7.60 18.28 -3.44
CA GLY A 191 -6.64 17.69 -2.49
C GLY A 191 -6.34 16.20 -2.70
N GLY A 192 -6.86 15.59 -3.77
CA GLY A 192 -6.71 14.15 -4.07
C GLY A 192 -5.27 13.65 -3.99
N PRO A 193 -4.27 14.28 -4.60
CA PRO A 193 -2.89 13.85 -4.51
C PRO A 193 -2.35 13.80 -3.06
N VAL A 194 -2.74 14.79 -2.23
CA VAL A 194 -2.35 14.81 -0.80
C VAL A 194 -3.05 13.69 -0.03
N ALA A 195 -4.35 13.48 -0.27
CA ALA A 195 -5.09 12.39 0.37
C ALA A 195 -4.49 11.02 0.03
N VAL A 196 -4.13 10.79 -1.23
CA VAL A 196 -3.46 9.56 -1.69
C VAL A 196 -2.17 9.35 -0.92
N ILE A 197 -1.27 10.33 -0.89
CA ILE A 197 0.06 10.12 -0.31
C ILE A 197 0.01 10.01 1.22
N VAL A 198 -0.88 10.72 1.88
CA VAL A 198 -1.07 10.62 3.34
C VAL A 198 -1.57 9.23 3.72
N THR A 199 -2.65 8.75 3.08
CA THR A 199 -3.21 7.42 3.36
C THR A 199 -2.24 6.30 3.00
N TYR A 200 -1.48 6.46 1.93
CA TYR A 200 -0.42 5.52 1.53
C TYR A 200 0.69 5.41 2.58
N HIS A 201 1.32 6.52 2.96
CA HIS A 201 2.42 6.50 3.94
C HIS A 201 1.97 6.00 5.31
N LEU A 202 0.78 6.42 5.77
CA LEU A 202 0.21 5.91 7.03
C LEU A 202 -0.08 4.41 6.94
N GLY A 203 -0.63 3.95 5.82
CA GLY A 203 -0.89 2.54 5.56
C GLY A 203 0.38 1.70 5.63
N GLN A 204 1.44 2.13 4.93
CA GLN A 204 2.74 1.48 4.93
C GLN A 204 3.38 1.46 6.32
N GLY A 205 3.34 2.59 7.03
CA GLY A 205 3.87 2.70 8.39
C GLY A 205 3.18 1.75 9.39
N LEU A 206 1.83 1.64 9.30
CA LEU A 206 1.06 0.73 10.15
C LEU A 206 1.31 -0.75 9.82
N LEU A 207 1.47 -1.09 8.53
CA LEU A 207 1.88 -2.43 8.11
C LEU A 207 3.25 -2.80 8.69
N VAL A 208 4.23 -1.90 8.64
CA VAL A 208 5.55 -2.14 9.28
C VAL A 208 5.42 -2.25 10.79
N ALA A 209 4.65 -1.37 11.43
CA ALA A 209 4.45 -1.40 12.88
C ALA A 209 3.78 -2.71 13.34
N SER A 210 2.92 -3.31 12.51
CA SER A 210 2.25 -4.58 12.83
C SER A 210 3.21 -5.75 12.98
N LEU A 211 4.38 -5.72 12.32
CA LEU A 211 5.39 -6.77 12.43
C LEU A 211 5.86 -7.05 13.87
N VAL A 212 5.69 -6.09 14.76
CA VAL A 212 6.07 -6.27 16.19
C VAL A 212 5.11 -7.20 16.92
N SER A 213 3.91 -7.39 16.40
CA SER A 213 2.83 -8.16 17.04
C SER A 213 2.21 -9.23 16.11
N LEU A 214 2.76 -9.44 14.93
CA LEU A 214 2.42 -10.53 14.02
C LEU A 214 3.20 -11.78 14.38
#